data_83921055987d4dabbe5f5acfda4b507a
#
_entry.id   83921055987d4dabbe5f5acfda4b507a
#
_cell.length_a   1.000
_cell.length_b   1.000
_cell.length_c   1.000
_cell.angle_alpha   90.00
_cell.angle_beta   90.00
_cell.angle_gamma   90.00
#
_symmetry.space_group_name_H-M   'P 1'
#
loop_
_entity.id
_entity.type
_entity.pdbx_description
1 polymer ?
#
loop_
_entity_poly.entity_id
_entity_poly.type
_entity_poly.pdbx_seq_one_letter_code
_entity_poly.pdbx_strand_id
1 'polypeptide(L)'
;MGTKGKVIKCKAAIAWEANKPLCIEEVEVAPPKAHEVRIQIIATALCHSDAHILHPKFTKALFPVILGHEGAGIVESVGPGVTNCKPGDKVIPLYMPQCKKCKFCLSPLTNFCAKLSQFKDPIIQQEVMEDKTSRFTCKGKPVYHFLGTSTFSQYTVVSDTNLAKIDDDANLERVCLLGCGFSTGYGAAINTAKVTPGSTCAIFGLGGVGLSALIGCKVAGASRIIAVDINSEKFAKAKALGATDCLNPRDLQKPVQEVIIDMTGGGVDFALDCAGGSEAMKAALDCTTVGWGSCTLIGVAIGDKGLTVSPIEILMGRTINGTLFGGQCCHFFLLIFSILVLKLLQ
;
A
#
# COMPACT_ATOMS: atom_id res chain seq x y z
N MET A 1 25.83 24.32 -10.02
CA MET A 1 24.95 24.73 -11.16
C MET A 1 23.62 23.97 -11.00
N GLY A 2 22.48 24.69 -10.98
CA GLY A 2 21.17 24.05 -10.74
C GLY A 2 20.76 23.10 -11.87
N THR A 3 20.07 22.04 -11.51
CA THR A 3 19.52 21.00 -12.40
C THR A 3 18.16 21.37 -12.99
N LYS A 4 17.55 22.45 -12.50
CA LYS A 4 16.23 22.95 -12.95
C LYS A 4 16.17 23.10 -14.48
N GLY A 5 15.18 22.46 -15.10
CA GLY A 5 14.97 22.49 -16.55
C GLY A 5 15.95 21.66 -17.38
N LYS A 6 16.87 20.92 -16.74
CA LYS A 6 17.83 20.03 -17.41
C LYS A 6 17.50 18.57 -17.16
N VAL A 7 17.93 17.70 -18.09
CA VAL A 7 17.94 16.27 -17.89
C VAL A 7 18.92 15.91 -16.77
N ILE A 8 18.54 15.02 -15.88
CA ILE A 8 19.42 14.46 -14.84
C ILE A 8 19.78 13.02 -15.23
N LYS A 9 21.07 12.68 -15.20
CA LYS A 9 21.55 11.32 -15.28
C LYS A 9 21.71 10.75 -13.88
N CYS A 10 21.12 9.58 -13.64
CA CYS A 10 21.16 8.95 -12.34
C CYS A 10 21.01 7.43 -12.45
N LYS A 11 21.22 6.71 -11.34
CA LYS A 11 21.00 5.26 -11.29
C LYS A 11 19.56 4.93 -11.01
N ALA A 12 19.05 3.88 -11.68
CA ALA A 12 17.74 3.28 -11.42
C ALA A 12 17.83 1.76 -11.54
N ALA A 13 16.92 1.06 -10.85
CA ALA A 13 16.72 -0.37 -11.00
C ALA A 13 15.62 -0.63 -12.03
N ILE A 14 16.00 -1.13 -13.20
CA ILE A 14 15.11 -1.36 -14.33
C ILE A 14 14.74 -2.85 -14.39
N ALA A 15 13.45 -3.14 -14.50
CA ALA A 15 12.95 -4.42 -14.98
C ALA A 15 12.88 -4.36 -16.51
N TRP A 16 13.76 -5.06 -17.19
CA TRP A 16 13.78 -5.10 -18.65
C TRP A 16 12.73 -6.03 -19.24
N GLU A 17 12.45 -7.12 -18.56
CA GLU A 17 11.48 -8.13 -18.93
C GLU A 17 10.98 -8.91 -17.71
N ALA A 18 9.86 -9.60 -17.85
CA ALA A 18 9.29 -10.42 -16.79
C ALA A 18 10.22 -11.60 -16.40
N ASN A 19 10.18 -11.98 -15.13
CA ASN A 19 10.92 -13.11 -14.55
C ASN A 19 12.45 -13.00 -14.66
N LYS A 20 12.98 -11.78 -14.82
CA LYS A 20 14.40 -11.50 -14.79
C LYS A 20 14.76 -10.58 -13.61
N PRO A 21 15.99 -10.65 -13.12
CA PRO A 21 16.46 -9.73 -12.08
C PRO A 21 16.40 -8.28 -12.54
N LEU A 22 16.25 -7.37 -11.58
CA LEU A 22 16.41 -5.93 -11.81
C LEU A 22 17.86 -5.62 -12.19
N CYS A 23 18.05 -4.74 -13.16
CA CYS A 23 19.35 -4.25 -13.59
C CYS A 23 19.54 -2.80 -13.11
N ILE A 24 20.66 -2.52 -12.44
CA ILE A 24 21.04 -1.14 -12.09
C ILE A 24 21.67 -0.50 -13.31
N GLU A 25 21.00 0.51 -13.86
CA GLU A 25 21.42 1.21 -15.07
C GLU A 25 21.49 2.73 -14.83
N GLU A 26 22.27 3.42 -15.67
CA GLU A 26 22.17 4.87 -15.76
C GLU A 26 20.98 5.25 -16.64
N VAL A 27 20.08 6.06 -16.10
CA VAL A 27 18.90 6.59 -16.78
C VAL A 27 18.98 8.10 -16.90
N GLU A 28 18.32 8.62 -17.90
CA GLU A 28 18.07 10.06 -18.07
C GLU A 28 16.66 10.37 -17.58
N VAL A 29 16.55 11.31 -16.63
CA VAL A 29 15.28 11.77 -16.08
C VAL A 29 15.00 13.17 -16.59
N ALA A 30 13.96 13.32 -17.40
CA ALA A 30 13.55 14.57 -18.00
C ALA A 30 13.14 15.62 -16.94
N PRO A 31 13.23 16.92 -17.23
CA PRO A 31 12.66 17.94 -16.36
C PRO A 31 11.13 17.82 -16.29
N PRO A 32 10.51 18.25 -15.17
CA PRO A 32 9.07 18.19 -14.99
C PRO A 32 8.36 19.17 -15.93
N LYS A 33 7.29 18.71 -16.58
CA LYS A 33 6.36 19.54 -17.37
C LYS A 33 5.30 20.19 -16.48
N ALA A 34 4.29 20.81 -17.08
CA ALA A 34 3.18 21.42 -16.33
C ALA A 34 2.50 20.38 -15.42
N HIS A 35 2.22 20.76 -14.16
CA HIS A 35 1.63 19.91 -13.13
C HIS A 35 2.45 18.66 -12.78
N GLU A 36 3.78 18.71 -12.99
CA GLU A 36 4.69 17.62 -12.63
C GLU A 36 5.74 18.12 -11.62
N VAL A 37 6.22 17.16 -10.83
CA VAL A 37 7.22 17.40 -9.78
C VAL A 37 8.34 16.39 -9.94
N ARG A 38 9.58 16.84 -10.05
CA ARG A 38 10.76 15.97 -10.01
C ARG A 38 11.26 15.88 -8.56
N ILE A 39 11.45 14.66 -8.10
CA ILE A 39 11.79 14.33 -6.71
C ILE A 39 13.12 13.59 -6.69
N GLN A 40 14.03 14.01 -5.83
CA GLN A 40 15.20 13.22 -5.44
C GLN A 40 14.73 12.20 -4.39
N ILE A 41 14.72 10.91 -4.72
CA ILE A 41 14.36 9.85 -3.81
C ILE A 41 15.51 9.59 -2.83
N ILE A 42 15.21 9.61 -1.55
CA ILE A 42 16.18 9.38 -0.47
C ILE A 42 16.05 7.95 0.05
N ALA A 43 14.81 7.46 0.19
CA ALA A 43 14.52 6.11 0.62
C ALA A 43 13.31 5.55 -0.10
N THR A 44 13.31 4.23 -0.29
CA THR A 44 12.16 3.50 -0.84
C THR A 44 12.14 2.08 -0.27
N ALA A 45 10.95 1.54 -0.06
CA ALA A 45 10.75 0.17 0.41
C ALA A 45 10.27 -0.74 -0.74
N LEU A 46 10.37 -2.05 -0.50
CA LEU A 46 9.88 -3.10 -1.40
C LEU A 46 8.49 -3.54 -0.97
N CYS A 47 7.60 -3.67 -1.94
CA CYS A 47 6.24 -4.19 -1.75
C CYS A 47 6.00 -5.43 -2.61
N HIS A 48 5.06 -6.28 -2.20
CA HIS A 48 4.65 -7.41 -3.04
C HIS A 48 4.06 -6.97 -4.39
N SER A 49 3.53 -5.76 -4.50
CA SER A 49 3.07 -5.21 -5.78
C SER A 49 4.20 -5.09 -6.80
N ASP A 50 5.42 -4.74 -6.37
CA ASP A 50 6.60 -4.73 -7.24
C ASP A 50 6.96 -6.14 -7.70
N ALA A 51 6.93 -7.13 -6.77
CA ALA A 51 7.21 -8.53 -7.08
C ALA A 51 6.16 -9.13 -8.05
N HIS A 52 4.90 -8.71 -7.96
CA HIS A 52 3.85 -9.18 -8.86
C HIS A 52 4.06 -8.70 -10.30
N ILE A 53 4.66 -7.53 -10.51
CA ILE A 53 5.04 -7.06 -11.84
C ILE A 53 6.26 -7.82 -12.37
N LEU A 54 7.26 -8.08 -11.52
CA LEU A 54 8.44 -8.85 -11.89
C LEU A 54 8.09 -10.30 -12.26
N HIS A 55 7.12 -10.88 -11.57
CA HIS A 55 6.67 -12.25 -11.77
C HIS A 55 5.18 -12.31 -12.12
N PRO A 56 4.78 -11.78 -13.31
CA PRO A 56 3.39 -11.65 -13.66
C PRO A 56 2.78 -13.03 -13.92
N LYS A 57 1.83 -13.43 -13.09
CA LYS A 57 1.04 -14.64 -13.34
C LYS A 57 -0.20 -14.34 -14.21
N PHE A 58 -0.71 -13.11 -14.14
CA PHE A 58 -2.02 -12.73 -14.71
C PHE A 58 -2.11 -11.29 -15.22
N THR A 59 -1.06 -10.49 -15.14
CA THR A 59 -1.09 -9.09 -15.56
C THR A 59 -0.23 -8.86 -16.80
N LYS A 60 -0.69 -8.03 -17.72
CA LYS A 60 0.12 -7.53 -18.83
C LYS A 60 0.91 -6.33 -18.34
N ALA A 61 2.04 -6.55 -17.68
CA ALA A 61 2.96 -5.47 -17.37
C ALA A 61 3.69 -5.00 -18.62
N LEU A 62 3.89 -3.70 -18.78
CA LEU A 62 4.74 -3.15 -19.83
C LEU A 62 6.20 -3.10 -19.37
N PHE A 63 7.09 -3.47 -20.24
CA PHE A 63 8.54 -3.44 -20.02
C PHE A 63 9.24 -2.67 -21.16
N PRO A 64 10.41 -2.03 -20.89
CA PRO A 64 11.09 -1.94 -19.61
C PRO A 64 10.38 -0.96 -18.64
N VAL A 65 10.48 -1.19 -17.33
CA VAL A 65 9.82 -0.39 -16.30
C VAL A 65 10.71 -0.14 -15.09
N ILE A 66 10.62 1.04 -14.49
CA ILE A 66 11.19 1.34 -13.17
C ILE A 66 10.08 1.15 -12.15
N LEU A 67 10.26 0.18 -11.25
CA LEU A 67 9.30 -0.15 -10.18
C LEU A 67 9.45 0.79 -8.97
N GLY A 68 8.81 0.41 -7.86
CA GLY A 68 8.85 1.13 -6.59
C GLY A 68 7.73 2.16 -6.45
N HIS A 69 7.03 2.10 -5.31
CA HIS A 69 5.92 3.00 -4.99
C HIS A 69 5.85 3.36 -3.49
N GLU A 70 6.77 2.89 -2.69
CA GLU A 70 6.91 3.23 -1.27
C GLU A 70 8.13 4.14 -1.05
N GLY A 71 8.12 5.32 -1.63
CA GLY A 71 9.25 6.24 -1.59
C GLY A 71 9.03 7.46 -0.73
N ALA A 72 10.14 8.09 -0.32
CA ALA A 72 10.16 9.42 0.24
C ALA A 72 11.38 10.18 -0.29
N GLY A 73 11.23 11.47 -0.50
CA GLY A 73 12.29 12.27 -1.10
C GLY A 73 12.12 13.77 -0.92
N ILE A 74 12.95 14.50 -1.62
CA ILE A 74 13.01 15.95 -1.60
C ILE A 74 12.68 16.48 -3.00
N VAL A 75 11.80 17.46 -3.08
CA VAL A 75 11.45 18.11 -4.35
C VAL A 75 12.68 18.79 -4.91
N GLU A 76 13.13 18.36 -6.09
CA GLU A 76 14.25 18.97 -6.80
C GLU A 76 13.78 20.16 -7.65
N SER A 77 12.72 19.96 -8.43
CA SER A 77 12.12 21.01 -9.24
C SER A 77 10.64 20.74 -9.49
N VAL A 78 9.91 21.80 -9.83
CA VAL A 78 8.48 21.77 -10.13
C VAL A 78 8.21 22.37 -11.49
N GLY A 79 7.25 21.81 -12.21
CA GLY A 79 6.74 22.32 -13.46
C GLY A 79 5.74 23.46 -13.26
N PRO A 80 5.37 24.19 -14.35
CA PRO A 80 4.35 25.22 -14.29
C PRO A 80 3.02 24.70 -13.73
N GLY A 81 2.32 25.51 -12.93
CA GLY A 81 1.01 25.18 -12.36
C GLY A 81 1.04 24.38 -11.05
N VAL A 82 2.17 23.86 -10.61
CA VAL A 82 2.32 23.21 -9.31
C VAL A 82 2.23 24.24 -8.19
N THR A 83 1.33 24.02 -7.24
CA THR A 83 1.08 24.94 -6.11
C THR A 83 1.13 24.28 -4.73
N ASN A 84 1.16 22.95 -4.68
CA ASN A 84 1.09 22.17 -3.44
C ASN A 84 2.45 21.81 -2.84
N CYS A 85 3.54 22.07 -3.55
CA CYS A 85 4.91 21.91 -3.06
C CYS A 85 5.89 22.85 -3.82
N LYS A 86 7.09 22.96 -3.29
CA LYS A 86 8.20 23.76 -3.86
C LYS A 86 9.52 23.00 -3.71
N PRO A 87 10.56 23.38 -4.47
CA PRO A 87 11.90 22.83 -4.28
C PRO A 87 12.37 22.89 -2.83
N GLY A 88 12.95 21.80 -2.34
CA GLY A 88 13.38 21.62 -0.95
C GLY A 88 12.33 20.98 -0.02
N ASP A 89 11.06 20.95 -0.39
CA ASP A 89 10.03 20.30 0.43
C ASP A 89 10.25 18.78 0.48
N LYS A 90 10.03 18.17 1.64
CA LYS A 90 9.98 16.71 1.81
C LYS A 90 8.61 16.19 1.38
N VAL A 91 8.61 15.13 0.59
CA VAL A 91 7.38 14.57 -0.01
C VAL A 91 7.40 13.05 -0.04
N ILE A 92 6.19 12.47 -0.08
CA ILE A 92 5.94 11.06 -0.34
C ILE A 92 5.17 10.97 -1.66
N PRO A 93 5.70 10.31 -2.70
CA PRO A 93 4.93 9.92 -3.88
C PRO A 93 3.77 8.99 -3.51
N LEU A 94 2.62 9.17 -4.14
CA LEU A 94 1.40 8.42 -3.87
C LEU A 94 0.92 7.72 -5.14
N TYR A 95 0.75 6.41 -5.08
CA TYR A 95 0.20 5.65 -6.20
C TYR A 95 -1.32 5.82 -6.37
N MET A 96 -1.98 6.42 -5.39
CA MET A 96 -3.41 6.77 -5.44
C MET A 96 -3.55 8.27 -5.70
N PRO A 97 -3.75 8.71 -6.96
CA PRO A 97 -3.88 10.11 -7.30
C PRO A 97 -5.20 10.70 -6.81
N GLN A 98 -5.21 11.99 -6.52
CA GLN A 98 -6.44 12.69 -6.12
C GLN A 98 -6.57 14.06 -6.81
N CYS A 99 -7.55 14.21 -7.69
CA CYS A 99 -7.83 15.48 -8.36
C CYS A 99 -8.53 16.51 -7.45
N LYS A 100 -8.98 16.13 -6.26
CA LYS A 100 -9.68 16.96 -5.26
C LYS A 100 -10.97 17.65 -5.74
N LYS A 101 -11.47 17.34 -6.95
CA LYS A 101 -12.60 18.02 -7.60
C LYS A 101 -13.74 17.09 -8.03
N CYS A 102 -13.49 15.77 -8.18
CA CYS A 102 -14.51 14.84 -8.62
C CYS A 102 -15.37 14.33 -7.44
N LYS A 103 -16.55 13.78 -7.75
CA LYS A 103 -17.47 13.22 -6.76
C LYS A 103 -16.79 12.24 -5.79
N PHE A 104 -15.87 11.43 -6.29
CA PHE A 104 -15.15 10.45 -5.46
C PHE A 104 -14.17 11.13 -4.50
N CYS A 105 -13.34 12.07 -4.99
CA CYS A 105 -12.40 12.80 -4.12
C CYS A 105 -13.08 13.68 -3.08
N LEU A 106 -14.34 14.08 -3.31
CA LEU A 106 -15.15 14.88 -2.38
C LEU A 106 -15.95 13.99 -1.42
N SER A 107 -16.01 12.68 -1.65
CA SER A 107 -16.72 11.74 -0.79
C SER A 107 -15.81 11.29 0.36
N PRO A 108 -16.33 11.26 1.61
CA PRO A 108 -15.59 10.67 2.73
C PRO A 108 -15.57 9.13 2.72
N LEU A 109 -16.27 8.50 1.77
CA LEU A 109 -16.47 7.05 1.73
C LEU A 109 -15.42 6.30 0.90
N THR A 110 -14.53 7.02 0.21
CA THR A 110 -13.56 6.39 -0.70
C THR A 110 -12.30 7.23 -0.85
N ASN A 111 -11.18 6.57 -1.11
CA ASN A 111 -9.92 7.19 -1.48
C ASN A 111 -9.65 7.16 -3.00
N PHE A 112 -10.59 6.65 -3.79
CA PHE A 112 -10.46 6.59 -5.24
C PHE A 112 -10.73 7.93 -5.90
N CYS A 113 -10.08 8.18 -7.05
CA CYS A 113 -10.34 9.32 -7.90
C CYS A 113 -10.94 8.85 -9.23
N ALA A 114 -12.19 9.24 -9.53
CA ALA A 114 -12.85 8.81 -10.77
C ALA A 114 -12.21 9.34 -12.05
N LYS A 115 -11.40 10.42 -11.96
CA LYS A 115 -10.75 11.03 -13.12
C LYS A 115 -9.35 10.48 -13.39
N LEU A 116 -8.60 10.17 -12.34
CA LEU A 116 -7.19 9.84 -12.41
C LEU A 116 -6.91 8.37 -12.10
N SER A 117 -7.79 7.72 -11.33
CA SER A 117 -7.71 6.29 -11.08
C SER A 117 -8.36 5.56 -12.23
N GLN A 118 -7.56 4.95 -13.08
CA GLN A 118 -8.08 4.22 -14.25
C GLN A 118 -8.39 2.77 -13.86
N PHE A 119 -9.50 2.53 -13.18
CA PHE A 119 -9.89 1.21 -12.67
C PHE A 119 -10.46 0.24 -13.72
N LYS A 120 -10.17 0.43 -14.98
CA LYS A 120 -10.49 -0.59 -15.99
C LYS A 120 -9.58 -1.83 -15.88
N ASP A 121 -8.39 -1.64 -15.28
CA ASP A 121 -7.46 -2.72 -14.94
C ASP A 121 -6.65 -2.29 -13.69
N PRO A 122 -7.02 -2.75 -12.49
CA PRO A 122 -6.61 -2.11 -11.22
C PRO A 122 -5.12 -2.22 -10.88
N ILE A 123 -4.32 -2.93 -11.62
CA ILE A 123 -2.92 -3.24 -11.25
C ILE A 123 -1.88 -2.53 -12.13
N ILE A 124 -2.25 -1.98 -13.30
CA ILE A 124 -1.25 -1.66 -14.35
C ILE A 124 -1.29 -0.20 -14.82
N GLN A 125 -1.79 0.77 -14.10
CA GLN A 125 -1.99 2.07 -14.71
C GLN A 125 -1.20 3.20 -14.07
N GLN A 126 -0.84 4.15 -14.88
CA GLN A 126 0.13 5.24 -14.80
C GLN A 126 1.56 4.80 -15.23
N GLU A 127 1.61 4.08 -16.34
CA GLU A 127 2.87 3.66 -16.97
C GLU A 127 3.56 4.81 -17.71
N VAL A 128 2.83 5.88 -17.97
CA VAL A 128 3.29 7.13 -18.59
C VAL A 128 2.59 8.32 -17.94
N MET A 129 3.12 9.53 -18.18
CA MET A 129 2.50 10.76 -17.70
C MET A 129 1.22 11.09 -18.49
N GLU A 130 0.47 12.13 -18.09
CA GLU A 130 -0.81 12.50 -18.72
C GLU A 130 -0.68 12.77 -20.23
N ASP A 131 0.48 13.26 -20.67
CA ASP A 131 0.79 13.48 -22.08
C ASP A 131 1.18 12.21 -22.85
N LYS A 132 1.01 11.05 -22.24
CA LYS A 132 1.34 9.72 -22.78
C LYS A 132 2.82 9.52 -23.12
N THR A 133 3.71 10.29 -22.49
CA THR A 133 5.16 10.11 -22.63
C THR A 133 5.79 9.76 -21.29
N SER A 134 6.88 9.00 -21.33
CA SER A 134 7.70 8.75 -20.14
C SER A 134 8.63 9.94 -19.84
N ARG A 135 9.03 10.05 -18.58
CA ARG A 135 10.10 10.96 -18.14
C ARG A 135 11.44 10.23 -17.97
N PHE A 136 11.47 8.93 -18.22
CA PHE A 136 12.69 8.13 -18.16
C PHE A 136 13.12 7.64 -19.52
N THR A 137 14.45 7.72 -19.76
CA THR A 137 15.10 7.16 -20.95
C THR A 137 16.33 6.38 -20.52
N CYS A 138 16.54 5.20 -21.07
CA CYS A 138 17.73 4.39 -20.86
C CYS A 138 18.24 3.88 -22.22
N LYS A 139 19.54 4.11 -22.52
CA LYS A 139 20.13 3.67 -23.79
C LYS A 139 19.33 4.15 -25.02
N GLY A 140 18.78 5.36 -24.96
CA GLY A 140 17.98 5.98 -26.02
C GLY A 140 16.55 5.42 -26.17
N LYS A 141 16.10 4.54 -25.26
CA LYS A 141 14.74 3.98 -25.27
C LYS A 141 13.92 4.49 -24.09
N PRO A 142 12.63 4.78 -24.27
CA PRO A 142 11.76 5.13 -23.14
C PRO A 142 11.63 3.96 -22.18
N VAL A 143 11.57 4.26 -20.86
CA VAL A 143 11.34 3.30 -19.80
C VAL A 143 10.02 3.69 -19.11
N TYR A 144 9.11 2.73 -18.93
CA TYR A 144 7.79 2.99 -18.35
C TYR A 144 7.86 3.36 -16.87
N HIS A 145 6.85 4.11 -16.43
CA HIS A 145 6.58 4.36 -15.02
C HIS A 145 5.83 3.19 -14.39
N PHE A 146 5.89 3.09 -13.07
CA PHE A 146 5.08 2.17 -12.29
C PHE A 146 4.22 2.94 -11.29
N LEU A 147 2.92 2.78 -11.39
CA LEU A 147 1.92 3.43 -10.52
C LEU A 147 2.10 4.96 -10.41
N GLY A 148 2.62 5.61 -11.45
CA GLY A 148 2.92 7.04 -11.47
C GLY A 148 3.97 7.51 -10.46
N THR A 149 4.76 6.61 -9.89
CA THR A 149 5.71 6.90 -8.79
C THR A 149 7.15 6.52 -9.12
N SER A 150 7.44 5.26 -9.52
CA SER A 150 8.76 4.76 -9.94
C SER A 150 9.91 5.13 -9.00
N THR A 151 9.79 4.72 -7.74
CA THR A 151 10.75 5.15 -6.70
C THR A 151 12.05 4.35 -6.65
N PHE A 152 12.21 3.27 -7.47
CA PHE A 152 13.48 2.55 -7.59
C PHE A 152 14.47 3.27 -8.51
N SER A 153 14.51 4.58 -8.40
CA SER A 153 15.41 5.49 -9.10
C SER A 153 15.86 6.60 -8.16
N GLN A 154 17.06 7.12 -8.35
CA GLN A 154 17.54 8.26 -7.55
C GLN A 154 16.72 9.54 -7.77
N TYR A 155 16.11 9.68 -8.95
CA TYR A 155 15.16 10.76 -9.26
C TYR A 155 13.95 10.17 -9.96
N THR A 156 12.77 10.70 -9.65
CA THR A 156 11.53 10.38 -10.35
C THR A 156 10.76 11.65 -10.68
N VAL A 157 9.81 11.54 -11.62
CA VAL A 157 8.86 12.61 -11.93
C VAL A 157 7.46 12.08 -11.73
N VAL A 158 6.66 12.80 -10.95
CA VAL A 158 5.28 12.44 -10.62
C VAL A 158 4.34 13.60 -10.95
N SER A 159 3.03 13.34 -11.11
CA SER A 159 2.02 14.39 -11.15
C SER A 159 1.90 15.07 -9.77
N ASP A 160 1.57 16.35 -9.74
CA ASP A 160 1.27 17.08 -8.50
C ASP A 160 0.06 16.52 -7.73
N THR A 161 -0.75 15.69 -8.38
CA THR A 161 -1.84 14.93 -7.76
C THR A 161 -1.40 13.62 -7.12
N ASN A 162 -0.17 13.17 -7.37
CA ASN A 162 0.42 11.91 -6.92
C ASN A 162 1.48 12.10 -5.84
N LEU A 163 1.40 13.13 -5.04
CA LEU A 163 2.31 13.34 -3.93
C LEU A 163 1.63 14.01 -2.74
N ALA A 164 2.20 13.79 -1.56
CA ALA A 164 1.89 14.53 -0.36
C ALA A 164 3.15 15.19 0.20
N LYS A 165 3.05 16.49 0.52
CA LYS A 165 4.06 17.17 1.32
C LYS A 165 3.95 16.69 2.76
N ILE A 166 5.10 16.45 3.39
CA ILE A 166 5.21 16.01 4.79
C ILE A 166 6.01 17.05 5.59
N ASP A 167 6.09 16.81 6.89
CA ASP A 167 6.83 17.66 7.83
C ASP A 167 8.33 17.71 7.48
N ASP A 168 8.94 18.88 7.65
CA ASP A 168 10.36 19.08 7.37
C ASP A 168 11.27 18.29 8.33
N ASP A 169 10.79 17.94 9.53
CA ASP A 169 11.51 17.12 10.52
C ASP A 169 11.33 15.61 10.28
N ALA A 170 10.51 15.20 9.31
CA ALA A 170 10.26 13.78 9.04
C ALA A 170 11.54 13.03 8.61
N ASN A 171 11.77 11.85 9.21
CA ASN A 171 12.82 10.93 8.80
C ASN A 171 12.38 10.17 7.54
N LEU A 172 12.98 10.51 6.39
CA LEU A 172 12.59 9.98 5.09
C LEU A 172 12.78 8.46 4.97
N GLU A 173 13.77 7.87 5.67
CA GLU A 173 14.01 6.42 5.68
C GLU A 173 12.88 5.64 6.36
N ARG A 174 12.15 6.26 7.29
CA ARG A 174 11.02 5.63 7.98
C ARG A 174 9.70 5.95 7.31
N VAL A 175 9.49 7.22 6.95
CA VAL A 175 8.20 7.66 6.42
C VAL A 175 7.92 7.21 4.98
N CYS A 176 8.93 6.69 4.25
CA CYS A 176 8.70 6.09 2.94
C CYS A 176 7.66 4.94 3.00
N LEU A 177 7.58 4.21 4.11
CA LEU A 177 6.57 3.15 4.34
C LEU A 177 5.13 3.67 4.34
N LEU A 178 4.92 4.97 4.57
CA LEU A 178 3.60 5.59 4.49
C LEU A 178 3.07 5.65 3.04
N GLY A 179 3.95 5.50 2.05
CA GLY A 179 3.57 5.47 0.64
C GLY A 179 2.67 4.29 0.25
N CYS A 180 2.70 3.18 1.01
CA CYS A 180 1.84 2.02 0.77
C CYS A 180 1.58 1.18 2.04
N GLY A 181 2.53 0.34 2.44
CA GLY A 181 2.28 -0.78 3.35
C GLY A 181 1.76 -0.37 4.72
N PHE A 182 2.37 0.64 5.34
CA PHE A 182 1.93 1.10 6.64
C PHE A 182 0.52 1.71 6.60
N SER A 183 0.29 2.64 5.69
CA SER A 183 -1.02 3.30 5.52
C SER A 183 -2.12 2.32 5.15
N THR A 184 -1.80 1.31 4.33
CA THR A 184 -2.73 0.25 3.94
C THR A 184 -3.20 -0.56 5.15
N GLY A 185 -2.28 -1.10 5.95
CA GLY A 185 -2.64 -1.95 7.08
C GLY A 185 -3.33 -1.18 8.20
N TYR A 186 -2.74 -0.08 8.62
CA TYR A 186 -3.30 0.76 9.68
C TYR A 186 -4.68 1.30 9.29
N GLY A 187 -4.79 1.87 8.09
CA GLY A 187 -6.06 2.40 7.58
C GLY A 187 -7.12 1.32 7.39
N ALA A 188 -6.73 0.10 7.04
CA ALA A 188 -7.66 -1.03 6.98
C ALA A 188 -8.35 -1.27 8.31
N ALA A 189 -7.63 -1.22 9.43
CA ALA A 189 -8.20 -1.39 10.76
C ALA A 189 -9.09 -0.20 11.17
N ILE A 190 -8.59 1.04 10.97
CA ILE A 190 -9.26 2.24 11.48
C ILE A 190 -10.42 2.70 10.57
N ASN A 191 -10.20 2.74 9.26
CA ASN A 191 -11.12 3.39 8.33
C ASN A 191 -12.09 2.43 7.65
N THR A 192 -11.60 1.22 7.32
CA THR A 192 -12.39 0.24 6.55
C THR A 192 -13.09 -0.75 7.47
N ALA A 193 -12.36 -1.49 8.29
CA ALA A 193 -12.91 -2.40 9.29
C ALA A 193 -13.64 -1.63 10.40
N LYS A 194 -13.16 -0.43 10.72
CA LYS A 194 -13.68 0.41 11.82
C LYS A 194 -13.69 -0.33 13.14
N VAL A 195 -12.56 -0.94 13.45
CA VAL A 195 -12.36 -1.69 14.69
C VAL A 195 -12.79 -0.84 15.89
N THR A 196 -13.54 -1.43 16.80
CA THR A 196 -14.11 -0.76 17.98
C THR A 196 -13.38 -1.16 19.26
N PRO A 197 -13.38 -0.27 20.30
CA PRO A 197 -12.83 -0.63 21.60
C PRO A 197 -13.48 -1.88 22.17
N GLY A 198 -12.66 -2.74 22.80
CA GLY A 198 -13.10 -4.00 23.41
C GLY A 198 -13.27 -5.17 22.45
N SER A 199 -13.19 -4.96 21.13
CA SER A 199 -13.38 -6.00 20.13
C SER A 199 -12.24 -7.03 20.08
N THR A 200 -12.54 -8.17 19.49
CA THR A 200 -11.59 -9.24 19.17
C THR A 200 -11.26 -9.22 17.69
N CYS A 201 -9.96 -9.22 17.37
CA CYS A 201 -9.45 -9.15 16.00
C CYS A 201 -8.61 -10.38 15.64
N ALA A 202 -8.67 -10.83 14.38
CA ALA A 202 -7.73 -11.78 13.82
C ALA A 202 -7.02 -11.16 12.60
N ILE A 203 -5.70 -11.31 12.52
CA ILE A 203 -4.88 -10.74 11.43
C ILE A 203 -4.13 -11.87 10.76
N PHE A 204 -4.40 -12.09 9.49
CA PHE A 204 -3.78 -13.12 8.66
C PHE A 204 -2.64 -12.52 7.83
N GLY A 205 -1.42 -13.02 8.08
CA GLY A 205 -0.19 -12.51 7.48
C GLY A 205 0.44 -11.38 8.29
N LEU A 206 1.68 -11.58 8.73
CA LEU A 206 2.44 -10.65 9.58
C LEU A 206 3.62 -10.03 8.80
N GLY A 207 3.37 -9.62 7.56
CA GLY A 207 4.24 -8.74 6.79
C GLY A 207 4.07 -7.27 7.20
N GLY A 208 4.64 -6.34 6.46
CA GLY A 208 4.54 -4.90 6.73
C GLY A 208 3.09 -4.43 6.88
N VAL A 209 2.19 -4.87 5.99
CA VAL A 209 0.76 -4.54 6.03
C VAL A 209 0.08 -5.14 7.27
N GLY A 210 0.31 -6.42 7.57
CA GLY A 210 -0.34 -7.08 8.70
C GLY A 210 0.13 -6.55 10.07
N LEU A 211 1.42 -6.25 10.21
CA LEU A 211 1.93 -5.60 11.43
C LEU A 211 1.37 -4.18 11.60
N SER A 212 1.16 -3.46 10.50
CA SER A 212 0.52 -2.14 10.52
C SER A 212 -0.97 -2.23 10.88
N ALA A 213 -1.69 -3.24 10.36
CA ALA A 213 -3.06 -3.54 10.73
C ALA A 213 -3.18 -3.88 12.23
N LEU A 214 -2.23 -4.63 12.77
CA LEU A 214 -2.14 -4.95 14.19
C LEU A 214 -2.01 -3.68 15.05
N ILE A 215 -1.11 -2.76 14.65
CA ILE A 215 -0.97 -1.46 15.32
C ILE A 215 -2.30 -0.69 15.26
N GLY A 216 -2.98 -0.69 14.11
CA GLY A 216 -4.29 -0.07 13.94
C GLY A 216 -5.33 -0.66 14.88
N CYS A 217 -5.44 -2.00 14.98
CA CYS A 217 -6.35 -2.68 15.91
C CYS A 217 -6.05 -2.30 17.37
N LYS A 218 -4.77 -2.28 17.76
CA LYS A 218 -4.35 -1.86 19.12
C LYS A 218 -4.75 -0.41 19.42
N VAL A 219 -4.50 0.51 18.48
CA VAL A 219 -4.86 1.93 18.65
C VAL A 219 -6.37 2.12 18.69
N ALA A 220 -7.15 1.32 17.94
CA ALA A 220 -8.60 1.30 18.01
C ALA A 220 -9.15 0.74 19.35
N GLY A 221 -8.30 0.18 20.21
CA GLY A 221 -8.69 -0.34 21.50
C GLY A 221 -9.21 -1.78 21.48
N ALA A 222 -8.83 -2.58 20.47
CA ALA A 222 -9.14 -4.03 20.49
C ALA A 222 -8.60 -4.69 21.76
N SER A 223 -9.43 -5.51 22.42
CA SER A 223 -9.08 -6.19 23.66
C SER A 223 -8.27 -7.45 23.44
N ARG A 224 -8.45 -8.09 22.28
CA ARG A 224 -7.74 -9.30 21.89
C ARG A 224 -7.35 -9.23 20.41
N ILE A 225 -6.09 -9.53 20.10
CA ILE A 225 -5.54 -9.49 18.74
C ILE A 225 -4.81 -10.79 18.49
N ILE A 226 -5.42 -11.66 17.66
CA ILE A 226 -4.90 -12.96 17.26
C ILE A 226 -4.11 -12.80 15.95
N ALA A 227 -2.81 -12.99 16.02
CA ALA A 227 -1.89 -12.88 14.88
C ALA A 227 -1.64 -14.25 14.25
N VAL A 228 -1.89 -14.39 12.96
CA VAL A 228 -1.77 -15.64 12.19
C VAL A 228 -0.69 -15.50 11.12
N ASP A 229 0.33 -16.34 11.13
CA ASP A 229 1.34 -16.43 10.06
C ASP A 229 1.97 -17.82 10.02
N ILE A 230 2.39 -18.24 8.85
CA ILE A 230 3.09 -19.53 8.65
C ILE A 230 4.58 -19.47 9.04
N ASN A 231 5.12 -18.29 9.33
CA ASN A 231 6.49 -18.06 9.81
C ASN A 231 6.45 -17.57 11.26
N SER A 232 6.75 -18.47 12.20
CA SER A 232 6.74 -18.20 13.64
C SER A 232 7.80 -17.20 14.11
N GLU A 233 8.86 -16.93 13.31
CA GLU A 233 9.88 -15.93 13.64
C GLU A 233 9.29 -14.50 13.74
N LYS A 234 8.17 -14.24 13.07
CA LYS A 234 7.46 -12.94 13.13
C LYS A 234 6.68 -12.72 14.42
N PHE A 235 6.42 -13.77 15.21
CA PHE A 235 5.56 -13.70 16.39
C PHE A 235 6.13 -12.84 17.50
N ALA A 236 7.44 -12.85 17.72
CA ALA A 236 8.07 -11.98 18.70
C ALA A 236 7.80 -10.50 18.41
N LYS A 237 7.90 -10.10 17.13
CA LYS A 237 7.61 -8.74 16.69
C LYS A 237 6.11 -8.42 16.80
N ALA A 238 5.24 -9.34 16.42
CA ALA A 238 3.79 -9.15 16.54
C ALA A 238 3.38 -8.94 18.02
N LYS A 239 3.91 -9.73 18.95
CA LYS A 239 3.66 -9.58 20.40
C LYS A 239 4.17 -8.22 20.90
N ALA A 240 5.37 -7.79 20.52
CA ALA A 240 5.90 -6.49 20.89
C ALA A 240 5.01 -5.31 20.40
N LEU A 241 4.34 -5.48 19.26
CA LEU A 241 3.42 -4.50 18.70
C LEU A 241 1.98 -4.61 19.26
N GLY A 242 1.64 -5.66 20.01
CA GLY A 242 0.37 -5.76 20.72
C GLY A 242 -0.49 -6.98 20.41
N ALA A 243 0.03 -8.00 19.69
CA ALA A 243 -0.68 -9.27 19.55
C ALA A 243 -0.80 -9.98 20.92
N THR A 244 -2.00 -10.44 21.24
CA THR A 244 -2.27 -11.19 22.47
C THR A 244 -1.98 -12.67 22.26
N ASP A 245 -2.30 -13.18 21.08
CA ASP A 245 -2.14 -14.59 20.69
C ASP A 245 -1.43 -14.68 19.34
N CYS A 246 -0.70 -15.76 19.11
CA CYS A 246 -0.05 -16.03 17.83
C CYS A 246 -0.31 -17.49 17.42
N LEU A 247 -0.73 -17.70 16.18
CA LEU A 247 -1.06 -19.01 15.64
C LEU A 247 -0.29 -19.25 14.33
N ASN A 248 0.38 -20.38 14.25
CA ASN A 248 0.92 -20.88 13.00
C ASN A 248 -0.01 -22.00 12.47
N PRO A 249 -0.70 -21.80 11.35
CA PRO A 249 -1.62 -22.81 10.81
C PRO A 249 -0.98 -24.17 10.56
N ARG A 250 0.36 -24.21 10.33
CA ARG A 250 1.10 -25.44 10.08
C ARG A 250 1.31 -26.31 11.33
N ASP A 251 1.19 -25.71 12.51
CA ASP A 251 1.42 -26.39 13.79
C ASP A 251 0.09 -26.89 14.41
N LEU A 252 -1.05 -26.61 13.77
CA LEU A 252 -2.38 -26.91 14.27
C LEU A 252 -2.89 -28.28 13.79
N GLN A 253 -3.69 -28.95 14.63
CA GLN A 253 -4.36 -30.20 14.28
C GLN A 253 -5.73 -29.98 13.59
N LYS A 254 -6.28 -28.77 13.72
CA LYS A 254 -7.53 -28.32 13.11
C LYS A 254 -7.27 -27.13 12.20
N PRO A 255 -8.16 -26.83 11.24
CA PRO A 255 -8.13 -25.56 10.49
C PRO A 255 -8.06 -24.35 11.42
N VAL A 256 -7.24 -23.36 11.06
CA VAL A 256 -6.97 -22.20 11.92
C VAL A 256 -8.23 -21.41 12.29
N GLN A 257 -9.20 -21.32 11.40
CA GLN A 257 -10.48 -20.67 11.67
C GLN A 257 -11.27 -21.37 12.78
N GLU A 258 -11.24 -22.72 12.85
CA GLU A 258 -11.89 -23.47 13.91
C GLU A 258 -11.21 -23.26 15.26
N VAL A 259 -9.87 -23.21 15.26
CA VAL A 259 -9.11 -22.90 16.48
C VAL A 259 -9.44 -21.49 16.99
N ILE A 260 -9.55 -20.51 16.09
CA ILE A 260 -9.93 -19.15 16.46
C ILE A 260 -11.35 -19.10 17.02
N ILE A 261 -12.30 -19.81 16.41
CA ILE A 261 -13.68 -19.91 16.92
C ILE A 261 -13.71 -20.52 18.33
N ASP A 262 -12.98 -21.62 18.53
CA ASP A 262 -12.89 -22.29 19.85
C ASP A 262 -12.28 -21.32 20.90
N MET A 263 -11.20 -20.61 20.56
CA MET A 263 -10.50 -19.68 21.45
C MET A 263 -11.33 -18.46 21.84
N THR A 264 -12.29 -18.07 21.00
CA THR A 264 -13.09 -16.84 21.16
C THR A 264 -14.53 -17.10 21.57
N GLY A 265 -14.92 -18.35 21.60
CA GLY A 265 -16.29 -18.74 21.96
C GLY A 265 -17.34 -18.37 20.91
N GLY A 266 -16.97 -18.38 19.64
CA GLY A 266 -17.92 -18.11 18.55
C GLY A 266 -17.37 -17.29 17.37
N GLY A 267 -16.11 -16.91 17.39
CA GLY A 267 -15.44 -16.16 16.34
C GLY A 267 -15.00 -14.75 16.76
N VAL A 268 -14.30 -14.07 15.86
CA VAL A 268 -13.82 -12.71 16.09
C VAL A 268 -14.78 -11.67 15.51
N ASP A 269 -14.77 -10.46 16.09
CA ASP A 269 -15.56 -9.33 15.57
C ASP A 269 -15.01 -8.85 14.21
N PHE A 270 -13.69 -8.80 14.10
CA PHE A 270 -13.00 -8.33 12.90
C PHE A 270 -11.89 -9.29 12.48
N ALA A 271 -11.89 -9.68 11.21
CA ALA A 271 -10.79 -10.38 10.59
C ALA A 271 -10.18 -9.54 9.46
N LEU A 272 -8.85 -9.43 9.40
CA LEU A 272 -8.12 -8.66 8.41
C LEU A 272 -7.19 -9.62 7.64
N ASP A 273 -7.47 -9.84 6.35
CA ASP A 273 -6.58 -10.62 5.50
C ASP A 273 -5.51 -9.72 4.87
N CYS A 274 -4.26 -9.90 5.34
CA CYS A 274 -3.07 -9.24 4.82
C CYS A 274 -2.11 -10.23 4.13
N ALA A 275 -2.48 -11.52 4.06
CA ALA A 275 -1.68 -12.56 3.45
C ALA A 275 -1.90 -12.65 1.93
N GLY A 276 -3.15 -12.50 1.50
CA GLY A 276 -3.58 -12.77 0.15
C GLY A 276 -3.72 -14.28 -0.12
N GLY A 277 -4.45 -14.61 -1.15
CA GLY A 277 -4.77 -16.01 -1.50
C GLY A 277 -6.13 -16.44 -0.97
N SER A 278 -6.87 -17.21 -1.79
CA SER A 278 -8.25 -17.57 -1.52
C SER A 278 -8.43 -18.38 -0.22
N GLU A 279 -7.47 -19.22 0.13
CA GLU A 279 -7.51 -20.01 1.36
C GLU A 279 -7.40 -19.15 2.62
N ALA A 280 -6.47 -18.19 2.65
CA ALA A 280 -6.31 -17.26 3.77
C ALA A 280 -7.52 -16.33 3.90
N MET A 281 -8.02 -15.80 2.78
CA MET A 281 -9.23 -14.98 2.73
C MET A 281 -10.45 -15.73 3.25
N LYS A 282 -10.62 -17.01 2.86
CA LYS A 282 -11.72 -17.84 3.33
C LYS A 282 -11.60 -18.13 4.83
N ALA A 283 -10.42 -18.50 5.31
CA ALA A 283 -10.18 -18.72 6.74
C ALA A 283 -10.42 -17.44 7.57
N ALA A 284 -10.04 -16.27 7.05
CA ALA A 284 -10.31 -14.99 7.68
C ALA A 284 -11.82 -14.70 7.78
N LEU A 285 -12.58 -14.99 6.73
CA LEU A 285 -14.04 -14.84 6.78
C LEU A 285 -14.67 -15.84 7.75
N ASP A 286 -14.26 -17.11 7.67
CA ASP A 286 -14.88 -18.20 8.44
C ASP A 286 -14.67 -18.05 9.95
N CYS A 287 -13.55 -17.47 10.37
CA CYS A 287 -13.29 -17.24 11.79
C CYS A 287 -14.07 -16.04 12.38
N THR A 288 -14.80 -15.27 11.57
CA THR A 288 -15.63 -14.17 12.09
C THR A 288 -16.90 -14.67 12.74
N THR A 289 -17.37 -13.94 13.75
CA THR A 289 -18.59 -14.31 14.47
C THR A 289 -19.83 -14.21 13.56
N VAL A 290 -20.79 -15.08 13.82
CA VAL A 290 -22.13 -15.01 13.20
C VAL A 290 -22.89 -13.81 13.78
N GLY A 291 -23.66 -13.11 12.96
CA GLY A 291 -24.51 -12.00 13.36
C GLY A 291 -23.92 -10.61 13.04
N TRP A 292 -22.60 -10.40 13.25
CA TRP A 292 -21.98 -9.08 13.01
C TRP A 292 -20.52 -9.11 12.55
N GLY A 293 -19.90 -10.27 12.47
CA GLY A 293 -18.48 -10.39 12.13
C GLY A 293 -18.13 -9.79 10.78
N SER A 294 -17.02 -9.05 10.72
CA SER A 294 -16.57 -8.34 9.52
C SER A 294 -15.19 -8.84 9.07
N CYS A 295 -15.08 -9.24 7.81
CA CYS A 295 -13.83 -9.62 7.17
C CYS A 295 -13.39 -8.53 6.18
N THR A 296 -12.19 -7.97 6.38
CA THR A 296 -11.59 -6.98 5.48
C THR A 296 -10.48 -7.61 4.66
N LEU A 297 -10.65 -7.61 3.33
CA LEU A 297 -9.66 -8.11 2.37
C LEU A 297 -8.68 -6.99 2.02
N ILE A 298 -7.39 -7.24 2.21
CA ILE A 298 -6.30 -6.30 1.99
C ILE A 298 -5.21 -6.94 1.15
N GLY A 299 -4.93 -8.22 1.39
CA GLY A 299 -3.96 -9.02 0.65
C GLY A 299 -4.40 -9.18 -0.81
N VAL A 300 -3.44 -9.08 -1.75
CA VAL A 300 -3.73 -9.21 -3.18
C VAL A 300 -3.59 -10.68 -3.59
N ALA A 301 -4.72 -11.30 -3.96
CA ALA A 301 -4.74 -12.64 -4.54
C ALA A 301 -4.60 -12.54 -6.06
N ILE A 302 -3.38 -12.71 -6.58
CA ILE A 302 -3.13 -12.72 -8.03
C ILE A 302 -3.13 -14.17 -8.52
N GLY A 303 -4.00 -14.44 -9.49
CA GLY A 303 -4.06 -15.71 -10.19
C GLY A 303 -4.68 -16.86 -9.45
N ASP A 304 -5.44 -16.56 -8.48
CA ASP A 304 -6.16 -17.54 -7.71
C ASP A 304 -7.56 -17.80 -8.26
N LYS A 305 -8.16 -18.91 -7.83
CA LYS A 305 -9.50 -19.37 -8.26
C LYS A 305 -10.65 -18.46 -7.80
N GLY A 306 -10.34 -17.36 -7.17
CA GLY A 306 -11.29 -16.47 -6.54
C GLY A 306 -11.73 -16.95 -5.15
N LEU A 307 -12.40 -16.07 -4.42
CA LEU A 307 -13.00 -16.37 -3.11
C LEU A 307 -14.41 -16.89 -3.31
N THR A 308 -14.65 -18.14 -2.93
CA THR A 308 -16.01 -18.73 -2.91
C THR A 308 -16.63 -18.56 -1.53
N VAL A 309 -17.78 -17.89 -1.50
CA VAL A 309 -18.55 -17.64 -0.27
C VAL A 309 -19.96 -18.17 -0.44
N SER A 310 -20.47 -18.91 0.54
CA SER A 310 -21.86 -19.35 0.53
C SER A 310 -22.79 -18.17 0.84
N PRO A 311 -23.88 -17.95 0.08
CA PRO A 311 -24.83 -16.89 0.39
C PRO A 311 -25.36 -16.95 1.83
N ILE A 312 -25.52 -18.13 2.42
CA ILE A 312 -26.00 -18.30 3.78
C ILE A 312 -25.03 -17.70 4.83
N GLU A 313 -23.71 -17.72 4.56
CA GLU A 313 -22.73 -17.14 5.47
C GLU A 313 -22.93 -15.61 5.59
N ILE A 314 -23.31 -14.97 4.50
CA ILE A 314 -23.62 -13.54 4.46
C ILE A 314 -25.01 -13.26 5.05
N LEU A 315 -26.00 -14.09 4.73
CA LEU A 315 -27.36 -13.97 5.29
C LEU A 315 -27.37 -14.10 6.82
N MET A 316 -26.42 -14.83 7.38
CA MET A 316 -26.22 -14.95 8.83
C MET A 316 -25.51 -13.75 9.47
N GLY A 317 -25.40 -12.62 8.78
CA GLY A 317 -24.94 -11.33 9.30
C GLY A 317 -23.45 -11.06 9.21
N ARG A 318 -22.68 -11.92 8.59
CA ARG A 318 -21.26 -11.63 8.28
C ARG A 318 -21.15 -10.61 7.16
N THR A 319 -20.11 -9.77 7.21
CA THR A 319 -19.82 -8.81 6.14
C THR A 319 -18.44 -9.05 5.56
N ILE A 320 -18.31 -8.81 4.25
CA ILE A 320 -17.03 -8.78 3.55
C ILE A 320 -16.87 -7.37 2.96
N ASN A 321 -15.74 -6.77 3.21
CA ASN A 321 -15.33 -5.53 2.59
C ASN A 321 -13.87 -5.62 2.13
N GLY A 322 -13.38 -4.60 1.45
CA GLY A 322 -12.00 -4.55 0.98
C GLY A 322 -11.48 -3.13 0.96
N THR A 323 -10.16 -3.01 0.96
CA THR A 323 -9.51 -1.70 0.89
C THR A 323 -8.22 -1.75 0.10
N LEU A 324 -7.96 -0.66 -0.62
CA LEU A 324 -6.64 -0.31 -1.11
C LEU A 324 -6.18 0.94 -0.37
N PHE A 325 -4.90 0.96 0.01
CA PHE A 325 -4.27 2.11 0.67
C PHE A 325 -4.99 2.58 1.95
N GLY A 326 -5.69 1.67 2.64
CA GLY A 326 -6.34 1.95 3.92
C GLY A 326 -7.63 2.78 3.85
N GLY A 327 -8.23 2.95 2.68
CA GLY A 327 -9.62 3.43 2.52
C GLY A 327 -9.89 4.92 2.72
N GLN A 328 -8.90 5.74 3.08
CA GLN A 328 -9.09 7.19 3.30
C GLN A 328 -8.32 8.09 2.32
N CYS A 329 -8.83 9.33 2.18
CA CYS A 329 -8.21 10.38 1.39
C CYS A 329 -6.75 10.62 1.79
N CYS A 330 -5.83 10.29 0.90
CA CYS A 330 -4.40 10.23 1.14
C CYS A 330 -3.78 11.54 1.67
N HIS A 331 -4.26 12.70 1.25
CA HIS A 331 -3.65 13.98 1.62
C HIS A 331 -3.89 14.39 3.08
N PHE A 332 -5.06 14.13 3.61
CA PHE A 332 -5.41 14.53 4.99
C PHE A 332 -4.77 13.58 6.02
N PHE A 333 -4.72 12.31 5.66
CA PHE A 333 -4.23 11.26 6.52
C PHE A 333 -2.71 11.32 6.70
N LEU A 334 -1.95 11.57 5.63
CA LEU A 334 -0.50 11.65 5.69
C LEU A 334 0.00 12.87 6.47
N LEU A 335 -0.74 13.98 6.45
CA LEU A 335 -0.38 15.16 7.23
C LEU A 335 -0.51 14.91 8.74
N ILE A 336 -1.59 14.26 9.17
CA ILE A 336 -1.80 13.88 10.58
C ILE A 336 -0.87 12.74 10.97
N PHE A 337 -0.58 11.82 10.04
CA PHE A 337 0.19 10.62 10.30
C PHE A 337 1.70 10.86 10.40
N SER A 338 2.25 11.80 9.65
CA SER A 338 3.66 12.19 9.83
C SER A 338 3.94 12.65 11.26
N ILE A 339 2.96 13.31 11.89
CA ILE A 339 3.05 13.76 13.29
C ILE A 339 2.84 12.59 14.27
N LEU A 340 1.90 11.68 14.01
CA LEU A 340 1.61 10.55 14.91
C LEU A 340 2.66 9.43 14.84
N VAL A 341 3.12 9.09 13.65
CA VAL A 341 4.15 8.05 13.45
C VAL A 341 5.50 8.49 14.01
N LEU A 342 5.83 9.78 13.96
CA LEU A 342 7.01 10.31 14.63
C LEU A 342 6.94 10.10 16.15
N LYS A 343 5.74 10.11 16.76
CA LYS A 343 5.55 9.83 18.20
C LYS A 343 5.45 8.35 18.56
N LEU A 344 5.07 7.49 17.63
CA LEU A 344 4.91 6.04 17.86
C LEU A 344 6.18 5.23 17.54
N LEU A 345 7.10 5.79 16.76
CA LEU A 345 8.36 5.14 16.36
C LEU A 345 9.59 5.74 17.10
N GLN A 346 9.39 6.68 18.00
CA GLN A 346 10.35 7.08 19.03
C GLN A 346 10.24 6.15 20.25
#